data_33df1f9802de4092c603fe651870d097
#
_entry.id   33df1f9802de4092c603fe651870d097
#
_cell.length_a   1.000
_cell.length_b   1.000
_cell.length_c   1.000
_cell.angle_alpha   90.00
_cell.angle_beta   90.00
_cell.angle_gamma   90.00
#
_symmetry.space_group_name_H-M   'P 1'
#
loop_
_entity.id
_entity.type
_entity.pdbx_description
1 polymer ?
#
loop_
_entity_poly.entity_id
_entity_poly.type
_entity_poly.pdbx_seq_one_letter_code
_entity_poly.pdbx_strand_id
1 'polypeptide(L)'
;MRRRNTTERRTHLPAVGITVGLALAVAGCSDVGSSTLPDRAAAATPQGGDSLPRSQQERTVAPQAELAGRSGLVLTITVAERDRAAGYLTVRGDLTNNGPKTTAVPAAVRGNEVDVLRTGSSLAGATVVDFSARKRYYVLRDTEDRPLTTTGLSTLEPGESARVFMQFPAPPPSTSTVGFHLPQFDTANITISG
;
A
#
# COMPACT_ATOMS: atom_id res chain seq x y z
N MET A 1 17.56 -56.41 -7.08
CA MET A 1 18.98 -56.43 -7.59
C MET A 1 19.21 -55.20 -8.45
N ARG A 2 20.36 -54.54 -8.22
CA ARG A 2 21.03 -53.46 -8.93
C ARG A 2 20.69 -52.03 -8.50
N ARG A 3 21.53 -51.56 -7.56
CA ARG A 3 21.88 -50.19 -7.29
C ARG A 3 22.66 -49.59 -8.49
N ARG A 4 22.44 -48.30 -8.77
CA ARG A 4 23.50 -47.47 -9.37
C ARG A 4 23.51 -46.11 -8.69
N ASN A 5 24.59 -45.85 -7.97
CA ASN A 5 25.12 -44.58 -7.55
C ASN A 5 25.68 -43.84 -8.78
N THR A 6 25.56 -42.53 -8.81
CA THR A 6 26.48 -41.65 -9.56
C THR A 6 26.44 -40.27 -8.91
N THR A 7 27.34 -40.01 -7.99
CA THR A 7 28.55 -39.19 -8.05
C THR A 7 28.32 -37.72 -8.24
N GLU A 8 28.60 -37.01 -7.14
CA GLU A 8 28.85 -35.57 -7.00
C GLU A 8 29.83 -35.02 -8.04
N ARG A 9 29.58 -33.79 -8.49
CA ARG A 9 30.65 -32.87 -8.90
C ARG A 9 30.43 -31.51 -8.24
N ARG A 10 31.24 -31.26 -7.23
CA ARG A 10 31.55 -29.93 -6.70
C ARG A 10 32.40 -29.20 -7.73
N THR A 11 31.99 -28.00 -8.09
CA THR A 11 32.88 -27.03 -8.72
C THR A 11 32.97 -25.79 -7.84
N HIS A 12 34.17 -25.56 -7.34
CA HIS A 12 34.58 -24.37 -6.63
C HIS A 12 34.87 -23.27 -7.63
N LEU A 13 34.47 -22.05 -7.31
CA LEU A 13 34.85 -20.83 -8.04
C LEU A 13 35.43 -19.80 -7.11
N PRO A 14 36.47 -19.08 -7.56
CA PRO A 14 37.19 -18.16 -6.72
C PRO A 14 36.55 -16.77 -6.67
N ALA A 15 36.77 -16.14 -5.53
CA ALA A 15 36.48 -14.73 -5.26
C ALA A 15 37.42 -13.82 -6.06
N VAL A 16 36.85 -12.80 -6.67
CA VAL A 16 37.62 -11.64 -7.16
C VAL A 16 37.09 -10.41 -6.43
N GLY A 17 37.95 -9.88 -5.58
CA GLY A 17 37.76 -8.59 -4.94
C GLY A 17 38.20 -7.46 -5.86
N ILE A 18 37.40 -6.42 -5.94
CA ILE A 18 37.82 -5.12 -6.49
C ILE A 18 37.43 -4.04 -5.48
N THR A 19 38.43 -3.54 -4.80
CA THR A 19 38.40 -2.31 -4.00
C THR A 19 38.71 -1.13 -4.92
N VAL A 20 37.81 -0.18 -5.05
CA VAL A 20 38.14 1.14 -5.59
C VAL A 20 37.72 2.19 -4.57
N GLY A 21 38.76 2.75 -3.94
CA GLY A 21 38.59 3.93 -3.12
C GLY A 21 38.62 5.19 -4.00
N LEU A 22 37.74 6.13 -3.72
CA LEU A 22 37.85 7.47 -4.26
C LEU A 22 37.62 8.49 -3.15
N ALA A 23 38.72 9.16 -2.79
CA ALA A 23 38.75 10.33 -1.92
C ALA A 23 38.39 11.58 -2.74
N LEU A 24 37.54 12.44 -2.23
CA LEU A 24 37.33 13.77 -2.77
C LEU A 24 37.48 14.82 -1.69
N ALA A 25 38.38 15.75 -2.00
CA ALA A 25 38.82 16.84 -1.19
C ALA A 25 37.78 17.97 -1.11
N VAL A 26 37.78 18.60 0.06
CA VAL A 26 37.11 19.85 0.39
C VAL A 26 37.97 21.01 -0.09
N ALA A 27 37.44 21.96 -0.81
CA ALA A 27 38.04 23.26 -1.02
C ALA A 27 37.05 24.35 -0.54
N GLY A 28 37.46 25.02 0.53
CA GLY A 28 36.84 26.23 1.00
C GLY A 28 37.31 27.44 0.22
N CYS A 29 36.50 28.45 0.12
CA CYS A 29 36.91 29.83 -0.12
C CYS A 29 36.10 30.77 0.75
N SER A 30 36.83 31.35 1.68
CA SER A 30 36.46 32.58 2.38
C SER A 30 36.74 33.77 1.50
N ASP A 31 35.91 34.75 1.44
CA ASP A 31 36.32 36.10 1.09
C ASP A 31 35.60 37.14 1.96
N VAL A 32 36.45 37.93 2.61
CA VAL A 32 36.18 39.02 3.51
C VAL A 32 36.29 40.29 2.69
N GLY A 33 35.27 41.11 2.71
CA GLY A 33 35.31 42.43 2.12
C GLY A 33 34.42 43.42 2.85
N SER A 34 35.02 44.17 3.78
CA SER A 34 34.46 45.36 4.42
C SER A 34 34.34 46.51 3.42
N SER A 35 33.25 47.30 3.47
CA SER A 35 33.33 48.75 3.56
C SER A 35 31.97 49.45 3.45
N THR A 36 31.72 50.28 4.46
CA THR A 36 31.09 51.60 4.48
C THR A 36 29.58 51.73 4.24
N LEU A 37 28.88 52.15 5.34
CA LEU A 37 27.64 52.93 5.36
C LEU A 37 27.80 54.34 4.75
N PRO A 38 26.72 54.98 4.25
CA PRO A 38 25.84 55.71 5.17
C PRO A 38 24.33 55.69 4.82
N ASP A 39 23.58 55.62 5.89
CA ASP A 39 22.43 56.45 6.29
C ASP A 39 21.35 56.86 5.28
N ARG A 40 20.13 56.49 5.62
CA ARG A 40 18.89 57.24 5.74
C ARG A 40 17.61 56.60 5.17
N ALA A 41 16.83 56.23 6.16
CA ALA A 41 15.35 56.37 6.24
C ALA A 41 14.48 55.92 5.06
N ALA A 42 13.67 54.89 5.28
CA ALA A 42 12.21 54.97 5.25
C ALA A 42 11.61 53.61 5.56
N ALA A 43 10.64 53.60 6.46
CA ALA A 43 9.85 52.48 6.91
C ALA A 43 9.10 51.82 5.75
N ALA A 44 9.30 50.51 5.58
CA ALA A 44 8.32 49.63 4.96
C ALA A 44 8.44 48.28 5.65
N THR A 45 7.47 47.97 6.43
CA THR A 45 7.27 46.63 7.07
C THR A 45 6.98 45.60 5.98
N PRO A 46 7.82 44.61 5.76
CA PRO A 46 7.37 43.43 5.02
C PRO A 46 6.64 42.55 6.04
N GLN A 47 5.34 42.46 5.92
CA GLN A 47 4.61 41.31 6.45
C GLN A 47 5.10 40.07 5.69
N GLY A 48 6.12 39.44 6.23
CA GLY A 48 6.49 38.11 5.88
C GLY A 48 5.40 37.17 6.39
N GLY A 49 4.43 36.88 5.55
CA GLY A 49 3.52 35.81 5.74
C GLY A 49 4.33 34.50 5.66
N ASP A 50 4.74 34.01 6.81
CA ASP A 50 5.29 32.68 6.99
C ASP A 50 4.16 31.67 6.74
N SER A 51 3.94 31.39 5.46
CA SER A 51 3.06 30.30 5.03
C SER A 51 3.82 29.00 5.26
N LEU A 52 3.84 28.57 6.51
CA LEU A 52 4.15 27.16 6.82
C LEU A 52 3.30 26.30 5.89
N PRO A 53 3.87 25.25 5.26
CA PRO A 53 3.09 24.31 4.48
C PRO A 53 1.96 23.81 5.38
N ARG A 54 0.74 24.22 5.04
CA ARG A 54 -0.46 23.73 5.70
C ARG A 54 -0.40 22.22 5.59
N SER A 55 -0.12 21.57 6.70
CA SER A 55 -0.24 20.11 6.83
C SER A 55 -1.51 19.73 6.11
N GLN A 56 -1.41 18.85 5.11
CA GLN A 56 -2.58 18.34 4.42
C GLN A 56 -3.43 17.71 5.54
N GLN A 57 -4.44 18.46 6.00
CA GLN A 57 -5.46 17.90 6.87
C GLN A 57 -5.96 16.67 6.14
N GLU A 58 -5.66 15.50 6.70
CA GLU A 58 -6.26 14.26 6.28
C GLU A 58 -7.77 14.49 6.25
N ARG A 59 -8.28 14.67 5.04
CA ARG A 59 -9.70 14.84 4.83
C ARG A 59 -10.31 13.52 5.26
N THR A 60 -10.90 13.49 6.46
CA THR A 60 -11.62 12.31 6.96
C THR A 60 -12.75 12.05 5.98
N VAL A 61 -12.52 11.15 5.04
CA VAL A 61 -13.54 10.69 4.10
C VAL A 61 -14.51 9.83 4.91
N ALA A 62 -15.79 10.17 4.86
CA ALA A 62 -16.81 9.35 5.52
C ALA A 62 -16.75 7.91 4.98
N PRO A 63 -16.81 6.89 5.85
CA PRO A 63 -16.76 5.50 5.42
C PRO A 63 -17.94 5.17 4.51
N GLN A 64 -17.68 4.42 3.44
CA GLN A 64 -18.75 3.89 2.57
C GLN A 64 -19.37 2.63 3.16
N ALA A 65 -18.57 1.82 3.84
CA ALA A 65 -18.98 0.57 4.44
C ALA A 65 -18.05 0.15 5.56
N GLU A 66 -18.60 -0.53 6.56
CA GLU A 66 -17.88 -1.23 7.61
C GLU A 66 -18.23 -2.71 7.55
N LEU A 67 -17.22 -3.55 7.51
CA LEU A 67 -17.35 -5.01 7.45
C LEU A 67 -16.77 -5.59 8.74
N ALA A 68 -17.65 -6.16 9.57
CA ALA A 68 -17.20 -6.87 10.76
C ALA A 68 -16.51 -8.18 10.35
N GLY A 69 -15.33 -8.38 10.89
CA GLY A 69 -14.55 -9.60 10.74
C GLY A 69 -14.55 -10.43 12.02
N ARG A 70 -13.84 -11.55 12.00
CA ARG A 70 -13.68 -12.38 13.19
C ARG A 70 -12.72 -11.73 14.19
N SER A 71 -12.90 -12.08 15.47
CA SER A 71 -12.00 -11.69 16.58
C SER A 71 -11.84 -10.19 16.79
N GLY A 72 -12.87 -9.40 16.46
CA GLY A 72 -12.85 -7.95 16.64
C GLY A 72 -12.17 -7.17 15.52
N LEU A 73 -11.75 -7.81 14.44
CA LEU A 73 -11.27 -7.10 13.26
C LEU A 73 -12.45 -6.43 12.54
N VAL A 74 -12.22 -5.21 12.06
CA VAL A 74 -13.19 -4.43 11.27
C VAL A 74 -12.46 -3.86 10.06
N LEU A 75 -13.02 -4.04 8.87
CA LEU A 75 -12.56 -3.39 7.65
C LEU A 75 -13.49 -2.24 7.31
N THR A 76 -12.97 -1.03 7.39
CA THR A 76 -13.70 0.20 7.01
C THR A 76 -13.28 0.61 5.61
N ILE A 77 -14.20 0.53 4.64
CA ILE A 77 -13.94 0.97 3.26
C ILE A 77 -14.29 2.45 3.13
N THR A 78 -13.34 3.25 2.71
CA THR A 78 -13.49 4.71 2.55
C THR A 78 -13.63 5.13 1.11
N VAL A 79 -12.93 4.47 0.18
CA VAL A 79 -12.88 4.83 -1.24
C VAL A 79 -12.98 3.60 -2.12
N ALA A 80 -13.81 3.68 -3.17
CA ALA A 80 -13.79 2.76 -4.30
C ALA A 80 -13.75 3.60 -5.59
N GLU A 81 -12.58 3.75 -6.18
CA GLU A 81 -12.31 4.68 -7.28
C GLU A 81 -11.94 3.92 -8.54
N ARG A 82 -12.64 4.22 -9.64
CA ARG A 82 -12.33 3.69 -10.98
C ARG A 82 -11.34 4.60 -11.68
N ASP A 83 -10.21 4.04 -12.08
CA ASP A 83 -9.32 4.67 -13.05
C ASP A 83 -9.72 4.20 -14.46
N ARG A 84 -10.33 5.09 -15.23
CA ARG A 84 -10.80 4.77 -16.59
C ARG A 84 -9.65 4.65 -17.59
N ALA A 85 -8.57 5.36 -17.39
CA ALA A 85 -7.41 5.33 -18.27
C ALA A 85 -6.62 4.04 -18.09
N ALA A 86 -6.43 3.62 -16.85
CA ALA A 86 -5.69 2.42 -16.51
C ALA A 86 -6.54 1.14 -16.48
N GLY A 87 -7.88 1.26 -16.45
CA GLY A 87 -8.80 0.11 -16.52
C GLY A 87 -8.91 -0.69 -15.24
N TYR A 88 -8.61 -0.10 -14.09
CA TYR A 88 -8.77 -0.77 -12.79
C TYR A 88 -9.64 0.02 -11.80
N LEU A 89 -10.13 -0.70 -10.80
CA LEU A 89 -10.84 -0.18 -9.64
C LEU A 89 -9.93 -0.34 -8.42
N THR A 90 -9.67 0.76 -7.71
CA THR A 90 -8.96 0.74 -6.44
C THR A 90 -9.93 0.88 -5.29
N VAL A 91 -9.93 -0.08 -4.37
CA VAL A 91 -10.64 -0.01 -3.09
C VAL A 91 -9.63 0.28 -1.99
N ARG A 92 -9.90 1.30 -1.17
CA ARG A 92 -9.06 1.70 -0.03
C ARG A 92 -9.88 1.74 1.25
N GLY A 93 -9.20 1.51 2.35
CA GLY A 93 -9.80 1.56 3.67
C GLY A 93 -8.80 1.31 4.77
N ASP A 94 -9.32 1.04 5.95
CA ASP A 94 -8.55 0.77 7.16
C ASP A 94 -9.00 -0.56 7.77
N LEU A 95 -8.02 -1.43 8.07
CA LEU A 95 -8.25 -2.66 8.83
C LEU A 95 -7.87 -2.39 10.28
N THR A 96 -8.85 -2.42 11.18
CA THR A 96 -8.71 -2.06 12.59
C THR A 96 -9.00 -3.25 13.49
N ASN A 97 -8.24 -3.40 14.56
CA ASN A 97 -8.57 -4.33 15.63
C ASN A 97 -9.35 -3.60 16.74
N ASN A 98 -10.67 -3.73 16.74
CA ASN A 98 -11.56 -3.21 17.79
C ASN A 98 -11.72 -4.19 18.95
N GLY A 99 -11.04 -5.32 18.91
CA GLY A 99 -11.05 -6.31 19.99
C GLY A 99 -10.11 -5.95 21.15
N PRO A 100 -10.27 -6.60 22.32
CA PRO A 100 -9.47 -6.33 23.51
C PRO A 100 -8.10 -7.02 23.55
N LYS A 101 -7.75 -7.79 22.52
CA LYS A 101 -6.51 -8.57 22.46
C LYS A 101 -5.84 -8.41 21.10
N THR A 102 -4.51 -8.52 21.07
CA THR A 102 -3.74 -8.67 19.83
C THR A 102 -4.34 -9.78 18.98
N THR A 103 -4.67 -9.46 17.74
CA THR A 103 -5.37 -10.37 16.84
C THR A 103 -4.57 -10.58 15.56
N ALA A 104 -4.37 -11.84 15.19
CA ALA A 104 -3.76 -12.18 13.92
C ALA A 104 -4.76 -11.96 12.76
N VAL A 105 -4.29 -11.36 11.68
CA VAL A 105 -5.07 -11.27 10.44
C VAL A 105 -5.28 -12.69 9.89
N PRO A 106 -6.55 -13.11 9.66
CA PRO A 106 -6.83 -14.49 9.26
C PRO A 106 -6.14 -14.88 7.96
N ALA A 107 -5.52 -16.04 7.91
CA ALA A 107 -4.87 -16.52 6.70
C ALA A 107 -5.83 -16.63 5.49
N ALA A 108 -7.12 -16.83 5.73
CA ALA A 108 -8.14 -16.94 4.69
C ALA A 108 -8.30 -15.66 3.84
N VAL A 109 -7.93 -14.48 4.37
CA VAL A 109 -8.07 -13.20 3.61
C VAL A 109 -7.14 -13.12 2.40
N ARG A 110 -6.08 -13.92 2.36
CA ARG A 110 -5.16 -14.00 1.19
C ARG A 110 -5.68 -14.89 0.05
N GLY A 111 -6.82 -15.59 0.26
CA GLY A 111 -7.34 -16.55 -0.69
C GLY A 111 -6.65 -17.92 -0.60
N ASN A 112 -6.98 -18.82 -1.53
CA ASN A 112 -6.51 -20.21 -1.54
C ASN A 112 -5.61 -20.54 -2.75
N GLU A 113 -5.26 -19.56 -3.57
CA GLU A 113 -4.44 -19.79 -4.76
C GLU A 113 -2.98 -19.98 -4.38
N VAL A 114 -2.37 -21.07 -4.87
CA VAL A 114 -1.02 -21.51 -4.45
C VAL A 114 0.03 -20.43 -4.73
N ASP A 115 -0.04 -19.76 -5.87
CA ASP A 115 0.94 -18.73 -6.25
C ASP A 115 0.84 -17.50 -5.35
N VAL A 116 -0.38 -17.09 -5.00
CA VAL A 116 -0.62 -16.01 -4.03
C VAL A 116 -0.17 -16.40 -2.62
N LEU A 117 -0.35 -17.66 -2.23
CA LEU A 117 0.09 -18.14 -0.92
C LEU A 117 1.61 -18.05 -0.73
N ARG A 118 2.38 -18.16 -1.81
CA ARG A 118 3.85 -18.01 -1.80
C ARG A 118 4.31 -16.57 -1.58
N THR A 119 3.47 -15.57 -1.88
CA THR A 119 3.81 -14.16 -1.73
C THR A 119 3.61 -13.61 -0.31
N GLY A 120 3.15 -14.45 0.62
CA GLY A 120 2.97 -14.10 2.03
C GLY A 120 1.55 -13.64 2.38
N SER A 121 1.43 -12.90 3.50
CA SER A 121 0.15 -12.36 3.95
C SER A 121 -0.29 -11.17 3.08
N SER A 122 -1.54 -11.20 2.62
CA SER A 122 -2.10 -10.18 1.72
C SER A 122 -3.64 -10.20 1.80
N LEU A 123 -4.30 -9.25 1.14
CA LEU A 123 -5.76 -9.25 1.00
C LEU A 123 -6.22 -9.78 -0.36
N ALA A 124 -5.44 -10.67 -0.98
CA ALA A 124 -5.70 -11.19 -2.32
C ALA A 124 -6.97 -12.04 -2.44
N GLY A 125 -7.54 -12.50 -1.32
CA GLY A 125 -8.83 -13.18 -1.29
C GLY A 125 -10.03 -12.25 -1.44
N ALA A 126 -9.82 -10.93 -1.48
CA ALA A 126 -10.89 -9.97 -1.72
C ALA A 126 -11.48 -10.13 -3.13
N THR A 127 -12.77 -9.89 -3.25
CA THR A 127 -13.49 -9.91 -4.53
C THR A 127 -14.53 -8.80 -4.60
N VAL A 128 -14.77 -8.35 -5.83
CA VAL A 128 -15.85 -7.41 -6.15
C VAL A 128 -16.84 -8.11 -7.09
N VAL A 129 -18.14 -7.97 -6.82
CA VAL A 129 -19.21 -8.59 -7.57
C VAL A 129 -20.11 -7.55 -8.21
N ASP A 130 -20.16 -7.53 -9.53
CA ASP A 130 -21.16 -6.81 -10.29
C ASP A 130 -22.40 -7.72 -10.46
N PHE A 131 -23.45 -7.41 -9.71
CA PHE A 131 -24.68 -8.21 -9.74
C PHE A 131 -25.43 -8.06 -11.07
N SER A 132 -25.33 -6.91 -11.72
CA SER A 132 -25.99 -6.63 -12.99
C SER A 132 -25.39 -7.44 -14.13
N ALA A 133 -24.06 -7.44 -14.23
CA ALA A 133 -23.33 -8.22 -15.22
C ALA A 133 -23.12 -9.69 -14.80
N ARG A 134 -23.45 -10.07 -13.55
CA ARG A 134 -23.18 -11.38 -12.95
C ARG A 134 -21.70 -11.76 -13.03
N LYS A 135 -20.82 -10.78 -12.82
CA LYS A 135 -19.37 -10.97 -12.88
C LYS A 135 -18.74 -10.78 -11.51
N ARG A 136 -17.74 -11.62 -11.23
CA ARG A 136 -16.87 -11.47 -10.07
C ARG A 136 -15.48 -11.08 -10.55
N TYR A 137 -14.91 -10.08 -9.90
CA TYR A 137 -13.57 -9.57 -10.17
C TYR A 137 -12.68 -9.93 -8.98
N TYR A 138 -11.51 -10.46 -9.29
CA TYR A 138 -10.49 -10.83 -8.32
C TYR A 138 -9.41 -9.75 -8.26
N VAL A 139 -8.64 -9.73 -7.18
CA VAL A 139 -7.49 -8.83 -7.05
C VAL A 139 -6.53 -9.05 -8.22
N LEU A 140 -6.11 -7.94 -8.84
CA LEU A 140 -5.12 -7.95 -9.92
C LEU A 140 -3.77 -8.47 -9.43
N ARG A 141 -2.98 -9.00 -10.36
CA ARG A 141 -1.61 -9.46 -10.11
C ARG A 141 -0.64 -8.82 -11.09
N ASP A 142 0.60 -8.71 -10.66
CA ASP A 142 1.69 -8.34 -11.55
C ASP A 142 2.21 -9.54 -12.36
N THR A 143 3.27 -9.31 -13.12
CA THR A 143 3.89 -10.32 -13.99
C THR A 143 4.59 -11.45 -13.21
N GLU A 144 4.81 -11.28 -11.92
CA GLU A 144 5.36 -12.29 -11.01
C GLU A 144 4.29 -12.93 -10.10
N ASP A 145 3.02 -12.84 -10.50
CA ASP A 145 1.84 -13.33 -9.76
C ASP A 145 1.63 -12.72 -8.36
N ARG A 146 2.29 -11.59 -8.07
CA ARG A 146 2.10 -10.90 -6.80
C ARG A 146 0.80 -10.09 -6.82
N PRO A 147 -0.04 -10.22 -5.80
CA PRO A 147 -1.33 -9.52 -5.77
C PRO A 147 -1.14 -8.01 -5.58
N LEU A 148 -1.86 -7.20 -6.35
CA LEU A 148 -1.87 -5.74 -6.23
C LEU A 148 -2.76 -5.30 -5.06
N THR A 149 -2.28 -5.53 -3.86
CA THR A 149 -2.94 -5.20 -2.60
C THR A 149 -1.92 -5.01 -1.49
N THR A 150 -2.36 -4.51 -0.33
CA THR A 150 -1.53 -4.46 0.87
C THR A 150 -1.05 -5.85 1.24
N THR A 151 0.24 -5.95 1.52
CA THR A 151 0.94 -7.17 1.95
C THR A 151 1.58 -6.97 3.32
N GLY A 152 2.07 -8.05 3.93
CA GLY A 152 2.77 -7.99 5.21
C GLY A 152 1.86 -7.83 6.44
N LEU A 153 0.55 -7.93 6.27
CA LEU A 153 -0.41 -7.88 7.38
C LEU A 153 -0.27 -9.16 8.23
N SER A 154 0.14 -9.02 9.48
CA SER A 154 0.36 -10.16 10.39
C SER A 154 -0.56 -10.13 11.59
N THR A 155 -0.33 -9.21 12.51
CA THR A 155 -1.09 -9.01 13.74
C THR A 155 -1.40 -7.54 13.91
N LEU A 156 -2.49 -7.24 14.60
CA LEU A 156 -2.88 -5.90 15.01
C LEU A 156 -3.11 -5.91 16.54
N GLU A 157 -2.52 -4.93 17.22
CA GLU A 157 -2.76 -4.67 18.63
C GLU A 157 -4.17 -4.11 18.85
N PRO A 158 -4.73 -4.16 20.08
CA PRO A 158 -5.99 -3.51 20.39
C PRO A 158 -5.98 -2.02 20.01
N GLY A 159 -6.94 -1.60 19.17
CA GLY A 159 -7.05 -0.23 18.65
C GLY A 159 -6.09 0.10 17.50
N GLU A 160 -5.20 -0.79 17.12
CA GLU A 160 -4.32 -0.59 15.97
C GLU A 160 -5.09 -0.64 14.66
N SER A 161 -4.72 0.24 13.73
CA SER A 161 -5.29 0.34 12.40
C SER A 161 -4.21 0.34 11.33
N ALA A 162 -4.41 -0.46 10.29
CA ALA A 162 -3.54 -0.53 9.12
C ALA A 162 -4.29 -0.03 7.88
N ARG A 163 -3.73 0.97 7.18
CA ARG A 163 -4.26 1.39 5.87
C ARG A 163 -4.09 0.29 4.85
N VAL A 164 -5.16 0.00 4.12
CA VAL A 164 -5.17 -1.07 3.13
C VAL A 164 -5.70 -0.60 1.79
N PHE A 165 -5.24 -1.27 0.75
CA PHE A 165 -5.77 -1.11 -0.61
C PHE A 165 -5.86 -2.46 -1.31
N MET A 166 -6.74 -2.53 -2.31
CA MET A 166 -6.90 -3.67 -3.22
C MET A 166 -7.25 -3.14 -4.60
N GLN A 167 -6.63 -3.70 -5.64
CA GLN A 167 -6.91 -3.34 -7.03
C GLN A 167 -7.59 -4.48 -7.77
N PHE A 168 -8.61 -4.14 -8.55
CA PHE A 168 -9.43 -5.07 -9.33
C PHE A 168 -9.50 -4.60 -10.78
N PRO A 169 -9.79 -5.47 -11.74
CA PRO A 169 -10.24 -5.01 -13.06
C PRO A 169 -11.47 -4.11 -12.90
N ALA A 170 -11.51 -3.00 -13.63
CA ALA A 170 -12.63 -2.06 -13.53
C ALA A 170 -13.93 -2.71 -14.07
N PRO A 171 -15.04 -2.68 -13.31
CA PRO A 171 -16.35 -2.96 -13.86
C PRO A 171 -16.72 -1.97 -14.98
N PRO A 172 -17.68 -2.29 -15.86
CA PRO A 172 -18.14 -1.37 -16.90
C PRO A 172 -18.53 0.01 -16.35
N PRO A 173 -18.40 1.09 -17.14
CA PRO A 173 -18.78 2.44 -16.69
C PRO A 173 -20.23 2.59 -16.23
N SER A 174 -21.11 1.74 -16.71
CA SER A 174 -22.54 1.69 -16.29
C SER A 174 -22.74 1.11 -14.89
N THR A 175 -21.73 0.44 -14.32
CA THR A 175 -21.81 -0.14 -12.97
C THR A 175 -21.35 0.90 -11.96
N SER A 176 -22.27 1.41 -11.14
CA SER A 176 -21.99 2.39 -10.09
C SER A 176 -21.88 1.78 -8.70
N THR A 177 -22.43 0.57 -8.50
CA THR A 177 -22.44 -0.12 -7.20
C THR A 177 -22.06 -1.57 -7.38
N VAL A 178 -21.22 -2.08 -6.47
CA VAL A 178 -20.76 -3.47 -6.47
C VAL A 178 -20.79 -4.04 -5.07
N GLY A 179 -20.96 -5.34 -4.95
CA GLY A 179 -20.76 -6.05 -3.69
C GLY A 179 -19.26 -6.28 -3.44
N PHE A 180 -18.77 -5.88 -2.30
CA PHE A 180 -17.42 -6.20 -1.84
C PHE A 180 -17.45 -7.37 -0.86
N HIS A 181 -16.53 -8.29 -1.00
CA HIS A 181 -16.38 -9.45 -0.14
C HIS A 181 -14.89 -9.69 0.19
N LEU A 182 -14.60 -9.89 1.46
CA LEU A 182 -13.32 -10.36 1.97
C LEU A 182 -13.58 -11.61 2.82
N PRO A 183 -12.85 -12.73 2.62
CA PRO A 183 -13.04 -13.94 3.43
C PRO A 183 -12.94 -13.67 4.93
N GLN A 184 -13.85 -14.24 5.72
CA GLN A 184 -13.99 -14.06 7.17
C GLN A 184 -14.54 -12.69 7.62
N PHE A 185 -14.96 -11.83 6.69
CA PHE A 185 -15.64 -10.57 6.95
C PHE A 185 -17.06 -10.62 6.37
N ASP A 186 -17.92 -9.75 6.87
CA ASP A 186 -19.21 -9.49 6.28
C ASP A 186 -19.08 -8.99 4.84
N THR A 187 -20.17 -8.99 4.11
CA THR A 187 -20.24 -8.42 2.76
C THR A 187 -20.92 -7.06 2.80
N ALA A 188 -20.47 -6.13 1.95
CA ALA A 188 -21.10 -4.83 1.84
C ALA A 188 -21.19 -4.38 0.38
N ASN A 189 -22.20 -3.53 0.09
CA ASN A 189 -22.26 -2.82 -1.17
C ASN A 189 -21.44 -1.53 -1.04
N ILE A 190 -20.62 -1.25 -2.05
CA ILE A 190 -19.80 -0.04 -2.14
C ILE A 190 -20.10 0.69 -3.44
N THR A 191 -20.03 2.03 -3.40
CA THR A 191 -20.28 2.89 -4.57
C THR A 191 -18.96 3.23 -5.24
N ILE A 192 -18.91 3.03 -6.56
CA ILE A 192 -17.72 3.35 -7.38
C ILE A 192 -17.80 4.80 -7.80
N SER A 193 -16.74 5.54 -7.53
CA SER A 193 -16.48 6.90 -8.03
C SER A 193 -15.50 6.88 -9.24
N GLY A 194 -15.49 7.92 -10.05
CA GLY A 194 -14.59 8.05 -11.20
C GLY A 194 -15.23 7.80 -12.55
#